data_e682eac084f2676081ebc9ba6b2874f7
#
_entry.id   e682eac084f2676081ebc9ba6b2874f7
#
_cell.length_a   1.000
_cell.length_b   1.000
_cell.length_c   1.000
_cell.angle_alpha   90.00
_cell.angle_beta   90.00
_cell.angle_gamma   90.00
#
_symmetry.space_group_name_H-M   'P 1'
#
loop_
_entity.id
_entity.type
_entity.pdbx_description
1 polymer ?
#
loop_
_entity_poly.entity_id
_entity_poly.type
_entity_poly.pdbx_seq_one_letter_code
_entity_poly.pdbx_strand_id
1 'polypeptide(L)'
;MTYSKDFSLDDLKFDQHGLIPAIAQDWLDGSILMLAWMNKESLEKTFETNLVHYWSRSRSELWKKGATSGNTQSLKEIRFDCDNDALVLSIDQKGSGACHTGEKSCFFNKIDINFNNREKMPSPLSDTCSELFKTLEERSINPKEESYTNYLLTKGSNTILKKIGEESAEFIMACKDE
;
A
#
# COMPACT_ATOMS: atom_id res chain seq x y z
N MET A 1 10.89 -3.20 -14.65
CA MET A 1 11.29 -2.08 -13.76
C MET A 1 12.59 -1.53 -14.28
N THR A 2 12.59 -0.32 -14.82
CA THR A 2 13.81 0.38 -15.23
C THR A 2 14.34 1.13 -14.02
N TYR A 3 15.28 0.51 -13.30
CA TYR A 3 16.17 1.31 -12.45
C TYR A 3 16.92 2.29 -13.36
N SER A 4 17.12 3.53 -12.87
CA SER A 4 18.08 4.39 -13.55
C SER A 4 19.37 3.60 -13.67
N LYS A 5 19.96 3.52 -14.85
CA LYS A 5 21.05 2.63 -15.23
C LYS A 5 22.32 2.78 -14.36
N ASP A 6 22.33 3.72 -13.43
CA ASP A 6 23.50 4.19 -12.69
C ASP A 6 23.34 4.20 -11.16
N PHE A 7 22.23 3.62 -10.59
CA PHE A 7 22.06 3.56 -9.14
C PHE A 7 22.70 2.30 -8.54
N SER A 8 23.56 2.51 -7.56
CA SER A 8 24.16 1.45 -6.73
C SER A 8 23.64 1.51 -5.29
N LEU A 9 23.57 0.36 -4.61
CA LEU A 9 23.31 0.34 -3.17
C LEU A 9 24.37 1.11 -2.35
N ASP A 10 25.53 1.32 -2.92
CA ASP A 10 26.61 2.08 -2.31
C ASP A 10 26.35 3.61 -2.33
N ASP A 11 25.35 4.06 -3.11
CA ASP A 11 24.91 5.46 -3.12
C ASP A 11 24.02 5.80 -1.93
N LEU A 12 23.48 4.77 -1.24
CA LEU A 12 22.67 4.96 -0.03
C LEU A 12 23.55 5.28 1.19
N LYS A 13 23.08 6.20 2.01
CA LYS A 13 23.74 6.58 3.26
C LYS A 13 23.12 5.83 4.44
N PHE A 14 23.83 4.86 4.91
CA PHE A 14 23.49 4.14 6.14
C PHE A 14 24.02 4.92 7.35
N ASP A 15 23.34 4.75 8.48
CA ASP A 15 23.78 5.34 9.74
C ASP A 15 25.08 4.65 10.26
N GLN A 16 25.58 5.12 11.41
CA GLN A 16 26.79 4.57 12.03
C GLN A 16 26.70 3.07 12.41
N HIS A 17 25.50 2.49 12.37
CA HIS A 17 25.23 1.07 12.62
C HIS A 17 25.02 0.29 11.34
N GLY A 18 25.19 0.92 10.18
CA GLY A 18 24.93 0.32 8.87
C GLY A 18 23.45 0.14 8.56
N LEU A 19 22.58 0.99 9.14
CA LEU A 19 21.13 0.90 8.99
C LEU A 19 20.56 2.13 8.29
N ILE A 20 19.48 1.90 7.53
CA ILE A 20 18.69 2.95 6.88
C ILE A 20 17.20 2.77 7.26
N PRO A 21 16.49 3.83 7.65
CA PRO A 21 15.06 3.75 7.90
C PRO A 21 14.28 3.47 6.61
N ALA A 22 13.28 2.60 6.70
CA ALA A 22 12.45 2.21 5.58
C ALA A 22 10.97 2.27 5.97
N ILE A 23 10.24 3.13 5.28
CA ILE A 23 8.79 3.28 5.40
C ILE A 23 8.13 2.31 4.43
N ALA A 24 7.28 1.41 4.94
CA ALA A 24 6.42 0.58 4.09
C ALA A 24 5.12 1.33 3.81
N GLN A 25 4.84 1.55 2.54
CA GLN A 25 3.65 2.21 2.02
C GLN A 25 2.84 1.25 1.17
N ASP A 26 1.54 1.20 1.37
CA ASP A 26 0.65 0.41 0.50
C ASP A 26 0.71 0.96 -0.93
N TRP A 27 0.97 0.09 -1.91
CA TRP A 27 1.12 0.48 -3.30
C TRP A 27 -0.19 0.95 -3.95
N LEU A 28 -1.32 0.50 -3.39
CA LEU A 28 -2.64 0.76 -3.97
C LEU A 28 -3.25 2.08 -3.47
N ASP A 29 -3.23 2.30 -2.15
CA ASP A 29 -3.88 3.46 -1.53
C ASP A 29 -2.92 4.50 -0.95
N GLY A 30 -1.61 4.21 -0.96
CA GLY A 30 -0.59 5.12 -0.45
C GLY A 30 -0.54 5.22 1.08
N SER A 31 -1.31 4.42 1.82
CA SER A 31 -1.29 4.45 3.27
C SER A 31 0.05 3.99 3.83
N ILE A 32 0.53 4.67 4.87
CA ILE A 32 1.73 4.27 5.58
C ILE A 32 1.40 3.07 6.47
N LEU A 33 2.08 1.96 6.27
CA LEU A 33 1.81 0.70 6.96
C LEU A 33 2.69 0.50 8.18
N MET A 34 3.98 0.73 8.04
CA MET A 34 4.95 0.59 9.13
C MET A 34 6.26 1.30 8.80
N LEU A 35 7.10 1.49 9.81
CA LEU A 35 8.49 1.87 9.68
C LEU A 35 9.35 0.77 10.29
N ALA A 36 10.41 0.40 9.59
CA ALA A 36 11.43 -0.54 10.08
C ALA A 36 12.81 -0.11 9.57
N TRP A 37 13.83 -0.91 9.87
CA TRP A 37 15.20 -0.63 9.49
C TRP A 37 15.70 -1.68 8.50
N MET A 38 16.52 -1.25 7.58
CA MET A 38 17.18 -2.13 6.62
C MET A 38 18.69 -1.92 6.67
N ASN A 39 19.43 -2.96 6.39
CA ASN A 39 20.86 -2.91 6.09
C ASN A 39 21.08 -3.38 4.65
N LYS A 40 22.32 -3.36 4.17
CA LYS A 40 22.66 -3.77 2.81
C LYS A 40 22.17 -5.20 2.51
N GLU A 41 22.40 -6.14 3.43
CA GLU A 41 21.96 -7.53 3.31
C GLU A 41 20.43 -7.66 3.17
N SER A 42 19.66 -6.91 3.95
CA SER A 42 18.18 -6.95 3.87
C SER A 42 17.66 -6.39 2.55
N LEU A 43 18.32 -5.38 1.98
CA LEU A 43 18.02 -4.87 0.65
C LEU A 43 18.32 -5.89 -0.43
N GLU A 44 19.50 -6.50 -0.41
CA GLU A 44 19.91 -7.56 -1.34
C GLU A 44 18.92 -8.72 -1.31
N LYS A 45 18.54 -9.20 -0.12
CA LYS A 45 17.54 -10.26 0.04
C LYS A 45 16.14 -9.85 -0.43
N THR A 46 15.78 -8.59 -0.25
CA THR A 46 14.50 -8.05 -0.77
C THR A 46 14.50 -8.07 -2.30
N PHE A 47 15.58 -7.67 -2.95
CA PHE A 47 15.69 -7.72 -4.42
C PHE A 47 15.72 -9.15 -4.96
N GLU A 48 16.46 -10.04 -4.30
CA GLU A 48 16.56 -11.44 -4.71
C GLU A 48 15.20 -12.16 -4.68
N THR A 49 14.42 -11.93 -3.61
CA THR A 49 13.20 -12.68 -3.35
C THR A 49 11.91 -11.96 -3.76
N ASN A 50 11.98 -10.67 -4.03
CA ASN A 50 10.84 -9.76 -4.18
C ASN A 50 9.92 -9.71 -2.95
N LEU A 51 10.37 -10.23 -1.81
CA LEU A 51 9.69 -10.16 -0.51
C LEU A 51 10.52 -9.31 0.44
N VAL A 52 9.86 -8.38 1.13
CA VAL A 52 10.58 -7.41 1.96
C VAL A 52 11.20 -8.07 3.18
N HIS A 53 12.49 -7.85 3.31
CA HIS A 53 13.32 -8.21 4.46
C HIS A 53 13.77 -6.95 5.17
N TYR A 54 13.76 -6.99 6.48
CA TYR A 54 14.18 -5.90 7.36
C TYR A 54 15.31 -6.37 8.29
N TRP A 55 15.93 -5.41 8.95
CA TRP A 55 16.86 -5.66 10.05
C TRP A 55 16.19 -5.39 11.39
N SER A 56 16.19 -6.38 12.27
CA SER A 56 15.71 -6.23 13.65
C SER A 56 16.81 -5.66 14.53
N ARG A 57 16.67 -4.39 14.94
CA ARG A 57 17.65 -3.74 15.84
C ARG A 57 17.77 -4.42 17.20
N SER A 58 16.65 -4.90 17.75
CA SER A 58 16.62 -5.53 19.07
C SER A 58 17.20 -6.95 19.11
N ARG A 59 17.06 -7.68 17.98
CA ARG A 59 17.55 -9.05 17.86
C ARG A 59 18.87 -9.13 17.12
N SER A 60 19.29 -8.03 16.48
CA SER A 60 20.47 -7.96 15.59
C SER A 60 20.46 -9.05 14.52
N GLU A 61 19.32 -9.23 13.86
CA GLU A 61 19.14 -10.27 12.83
C GLU A 61 18.28 -9.80 11.66
N LEU A 62 18.52 -10.41 10.51
CA LEU A 62 17.67 -10.29 9.34
C LEU A 62 16.32 -10.98 9.59
N TRP A 63 15.21 -10.36 9.16
CA TRP A 63 13.91 -11.00 9.22
C TRP A 63 13.06 -10.69 7.99
N LYS A 64 12.45 -11.72 7.42
CA LYS A 64 11.45 -11.57 6.37
C LYS A 64 10.12 -11.19 6.98
N LYS A 65 9.52 -10.10 6.50
CA LYS A 65 8.18 -9.71 6.94
C LYS A 65 7.16 -10.81 6.65
N GLY A 66 6.43 -11.20 7.68
CA GLY A 66 5.41 -12.24 7.58
C GLY A 66 5.91 -13.68 7.58
N ALA A 67 7.19 -13.94 7.89
CA ALA A 67 7.73 -15.30 7.93
C ALA A 67 6.94 -16.25 8.84
N THR A 68 6.43 -15.74 9.97
CA THR A 68 5.64 -16.51 10.93
C THR A 68 4.14 -16.31 10.74
N SER A 69 3.70 -15.06 10.49
CA SER A 69 2.28 -14.70 10.45
C SER A 69 1.62 -14.91 9.09
N GLY A 70 2.38 -15.11 8.02
CA GLY A 70 1.86 -15.10 6.65
C GLY A 70 1.60 -13.70 6.08
N ASN A 71 1.68 -12.64 6.90
CA ASN A 71 1.45 -11.25 6.49
C ASN A 71 2.70 -10.70 5.75
N THR A 72 2.98 -11.24 4.58
CA THR A 72 4.16 -10.89 3.76
C THR A 72 3.97 -9.56 3.04
N GLN A 73 5.08 -8.98 2.60
CA GLN A 73 5.11 -7.76 1.83
C GLN A 73 5.85 -8.03 0.51
N SER A 74 5.13 -7.90 -0.61
CA SER A 74 5.74 -8.01 -1.95
C SER A 74 6.15 -6.61 -2.42
N LEU A 75 7.41 -6.48 -2.81
CA LEU A 75 7.94 -5.21 -3.27
C LEU A 75 7.38 -4.84 -4.65
N LYS A 76 6.93 -3.59 -4.81
CA LYS A 76 6.53 -3.00 -6.09
C LYS A 76 7.54 -1.95 -6.56
N GLU A 77 8.01 -1.10 -5.66
CA GLU A 77 8.94 -0.02 -5.93
C GLU A 77 9.73 0.34 -4.68
N ILE A 78 10.97 0.81 -4.84
CA ILE A 78 11.75 1.48 -3.79
C ILE A 78 12.08 2.88 -4.27
N ARG A 79 11.87 3.84 -3.40
CA ARG A 79 12.31 5.23 -3.55
C ARG A 79 13.20 5.60 -2.38
N PHE A 80 14.16 6.46 -2.63
CA PHE A 80 15.01 7.06 -1.60
C PHE A 80 14.81 8.58 -1.62
N ASP A 81 15.11 9.23 -0.53
CA ASP A 81 14.96 10.68 -0.39
C ASP A 81 16.10 11.46 -1.05
N CYS A 82 16.08 12.79 -0.91
CA CYS A 82 16.99 13.69 -1.64
C CYS A 82 18.46 13.60 -1.20
N ASP A 83 18.72 13.11 -0.01
CA ASP A 83 20.07 12.94 0.54
C ASP A 83 20.45 11.46 0.77
N ASN A 84 19.62 10.52 0.30
CA ASN A 84 19.83 9.08 0.23
C ASN A 84 19.93 8.38 1.59
N ASP A 85 19.30 8.91 2.63
CA ASP A 85 19.36 8.37 3.99
C ASP A 85 18.05 7.78 4.53
N ALA A 86 16.98 7.81 3.71
CA ALA A 86 15.69 7.19 4.02
C ALA A 86 15.05 6.52 2.79
N LEU A 87 14.28 5.45 3.03
CA LEU A 87 13.62 4.68 1.99
C LEU A 87 12.11 4.69 2.14
N VAL A 88 11.41 4.74 1.02
CA VAL A 88 9.99 4.38 0.89
C VAL A 88 9.87 3.13 0.04
N LEU A 89 9.32 2.07 0.63
CA LEU A 89 9.01 0.82 -0.04
C LEU A 89 7.52 0.82 -0.40
N SER A 90 7.20 0.94 -1.67
CA SER A 90 5.86 0.69 -2.18
C SER A 90 5.64 -0.81 -2.23
N ILE A 91 4.73 -1.33 -1.41
CA ILE A 91 4.55 -2.76 -1.20
C ILE A 91 3.10 -3.20 -1.34
N ASP A 92 2.92 -4.44 -1.76
CA ASP A 92 1.64 -5.15 -1.74
C ASP A 92 1.58 -5.99 -0.45
N GLN A 93 0.78 -5.54 0.52
CA GLN A 93 0.62 -6.22 1.80
C GLN A 93 -0.31 -7.42 1.66
N LYS A 94 0.19 -8.61 1.98
CA LYS A 94 -0.62 -9.83 2.05
C LYS A 94 -1.06 -10.12 3.49
N GLY A 95 -2.13 -10.92 3.61
CA GLY A 95 -2.71 -11.30 4.90
C GLY A 95 -3.58 -10.20 5.51
N SER A 96 -3.71 -10.20 6.85
CA SER A 96 -4.61 -9.32 7.59
C SER A 96 -4.11 -7.90 7.77
N GLY A 97 -2.82 -7.63 7.56
CA GLY A 97 -2.23 -6.29 7.73
C GLY A 97 -0.77 -6.31 8.13
N ALA A 98 -0.20 -5.12 8.26
CA ALA A 98 1.21 -4.97 8.59
C ALA A 98 1.51 -5.11 10.09
N CYS A 99 0.54 -4.76 10.94
CA CYS A 99 0.72 -4.76 12.39
C CYS A 99 0.63 -6.19 12.97
N HIS A 100 1.41 -6.46 14.01
CA HIS A 100 1.36 -7.72 14.75
C HIS A 100 0.08 -7.85 15.61
N THR A 101 -0.65 -6.75 15.82
CA THR A 101 -1.96 -6.73 16.51
C THR A 101 -3.12 -7.06 15.58
N GLY A 102 -2.88 -7.27 14.27
CA GLY A 102 -3.91 -7.54 13.27
C GLY A 102 -4.42 -6.30 12.54
N GLU A 103 -3.99 -5.10 12.93
CA GLU A 103 -4.35 -3.85 12.26
C GLU A 103 -3.65 -3.72 10.90
N LYS A 104 -4.30 -3.04 9.95
CA LYS A 104 -3.75 -2.75 8.61
C LYS A 104 -2.41 -2.05 8.71
N SER A 105 -2.30 -1.04 9.59
CA SER A 105 -1.13 -0.20 9.79
C SER A 105 -0.66 -0.25 11.23
N CYS A 106 0.65 -0.07 11.47
CA CYS A 106 1.19 0.13 12.81
C CYS A 106 0.84 1.52 13.38
N PHE A 107 0.42 2.46 12.54
CA PHE A 107 0.10 3.84 12.90
C PHE A 107 -1.40 4.06 13.15
N PHE A 108 -2.06 3.15 13.86
CA PHE A 108 -3.49 3.24 14.15
C PHE A 108 -3.83 4.09 15.38
N ASN A 109 -2.86 4.33 16.28
CA ASN A 109 -3.05 5.20 17.43
C ASN A 109 -2.94 6.67 17.02
N LYS A 110 -3.84 7.50 17.50
CA LYS A 110 -3.88 8.94 17.22
C LYS A 110 -3.55 9.73 18.48
N ILE A 111 -2.79 10.81 18.32
CA ILE A 111 -2.63 11.83 19.37
C ILE A 111 -3.74 12.83 19.14
N ASP A 112 -4.64 12.97 20.13
CA ASP A 112 -5.70 14.00 20.09
C ASP A 112 -5.05 15.37 20.25
N ILE A 113 -4.90 16.06 19.14
CA ILE A 113 -4.52 17.47 19.15
C ILE A 113 -5.84 18.24 19.17
N ASN A 114 -6.23 18.73 20.35
CA ASN A 114 -7.40 19.61 20.53
C ASN A 114 -7.19 20.94 19.78
N PHE A 115 -7.38 20.92 18.47
CA PHE A 115 -7.69 22.13 17.73
C PHE A 115 -9.20 22.35 17.87
N ASN A 116 -9.62 23.29 18.72
CA ASN A 116 -11.00 23.73 18.79
C ASN A 116 -11.53 23.96 17.38
N ASN A 117 -12.61 23.24 16.98
CA ASN A 117 -13.32 23.33 15.71
C ASN A 117 -12.69 22.66 14.46
N ARG A 118 -12.06 21.50 14.53
CA ARG A 118 -11.92 20.68 13.33
C ARG A 118 -13.10 19.74 13.21
N GLU A 119 -13.91 19.95 12.18
CA GLU A 119 -14.84 18.93 11.69
C GLU A 119 -14.08 17.61 11.47
N LYS A 120 -14.76 16.50 11.76
CA LYS A 120 -14.20 15.16 11.52
C LYS A 120 -13.77 15.09 10.05
N MET A 121 -12.47 15.02 9.79
CA MET A 121 -11.98 14.90 8.42
C MET A 121 -12.61 13.65 7.78
N PRO A 122 -13.21 13.78 6.60
CA PRO A 122 -13.70 12.62 5.88
C PRO A 122 -12.54 11.66 5.61
N SER A 123 -12.85 10.37 5.50
CA SER A 123 -11.86 9.39 5.07
C SER A 123 -11.25 9.82 3.74
N PRO A 124 -9.94 9.70 3.55
CA PRO A 124 -9.33 10.05 2.28
C PRO A 124 -10.04 9.35 1.13
N LEU A 125 -10.25 10.04 0.02
CA LEU A 125 -10.85 9.46 -1.18
C LEU A 125 -10.09 8.21 -1.64
N SER A 126 -8.76 8.19 -1.41
CA SER A 126 -7.89 7.05 -1.66
C SER A 126 -8.34 5.78 -0.93
N ASP A 127 -8.76 5.87 0.34
CA ASP A 127 -9.21 4.72 1.13
C ASP A 127 -10.49 4.13 0.53
N THR A 128 -11.47 4.98 0.21
CA THR A 128 -12.74 4.57 -0.40
C THR A 128 -12.53 3.94 -1.77
N CYS A 129 -11.71 4.55 -2.62
CA CYS A 129 -11.40 4.01 -3.95
C CYS A 129 -10.66 2.66 -3.85
N SER A 130 -9.74 2.51 -2.89
CA SER A 130 -9.00 1.28 -2.69
C SER A 130 -9.88 0.14 -2.18
N GLU A 131 -10.79 0.42 -1.26
CA GLU A 131 -11.77 -0.57 -0.78
C GLU A 131 -12.70 -1.01 -1.90
N LEU A 132 -13.17 -0.05 -2.72
CA LEU A 132 -13.98 -0.34 -3.88
C LEU A 132 -13.22 -1.22 -4.89
N PHE A 133 -11.98 -0.87 -5.21
CA PHE A 133 -11.15 -1.65 -6.12
C PHE A 133 -10.95 -3.09 -5.63
N LYS A 134 -10.59 -3.28 -4.35
CA LYS A 134 -10.46 -4.61 -3.73
C LYS A 134 -11.76 -5.41 -3.80
N THR A 135 -12.89 -4.76 -3.58
CA THR A 135 -14.20 -5.39 -3.69
C THR A 135 -14.49 -5.86 -5.12
N LEU A 136 -14.17 -5.03 -6.12
CA LEU A 136 -14.34 -5.39 -7.54
C LEU A 136 -13.42 -6.54 -7.94
N GLU A 137 -12.16 -6.52 -7.49
CA GLU A 137 -11.19 -7.59 -7.73
C GLU A 137 -11.64 -8.91 -7.10
N GLU A 138 -12.09 -8.88 -5.84
CA GLU A 138 -12.64 -10.06 -5.16
C GLU A 138 -13.86 -10.64 -5.88
N ARG A 139 -14.78 -9.78 -6.34
CA ARG A 139 -15.95 -10.22 -7.12
C ARG A 139 -15.59 -10.84 -8.47
N SER A 140 -14.50 -10.38 -9.07
CA SER A 140 -13.99 -10.97 -10.32
C SER A 140 -13.44 -12.38 -10.11
N ILE A 141 -12.77 -12.64 -8.97
CA ILE A 141 -12.14 -13.93 -8.64
C ILE A 141 -13.14 -14.88 -8.00
N ASN A 142 -13.98 -14.38 -7.09
CA ASN A 142 -14.97 -15.11 -6.32
C ASN A 142 -16.38 -14.59 -6.59
N PRO A 143 -17.03 -14.98 -7.72
CA PRO A 143 -18.37 -14.54 -8.07
C PRO A 143 -19.38 -14.85 -6.97
N LYS A 144 -20.24 -13.89 -6.63
CA LYS A 144 -21.39 -14.08 -5.73
C LYS A 144 -22.69 -14.04 -6.52
N GLU A 145 -23.58 -14.97 -6.24
CA GLU A 145 -24.96 -14.92 -6.74
C GLU A 145 -25.61 -13.58 -6.31
N GLU A 146 -26.46 -13.02 -7.17
CA GLU A 146 -27.13 -11.72 -6.95
C GLU A 146 -26.23 -10.48 -6.94
N SER A 147 -24.92 -10.60 -7.26
CA SER A 147 -24.04 -9.44 -7.38
C SER A 147 -24.20 -8.73 -8.71
N TYR A 148 -24.60 -7.45 -8.67
CA TYR A 148 -24.69 -6.62 -9.88
C TYR A 148 -23.32 -6.45 -10.56
N THR A 149 -22.24 -6.38 -9.79
CA THR A 149 -20.87 -6.37 -10.32
C THR A 149 -20.58 -7.62 -11.15
N ASN A 150 -20.95 -8.80 -10.64
CA ASN A 150 -20.76 -10.06 -11.37
C ASN A 150 -21.60 -10.11 -12.64
N TYR A 151 -22.82 -9.59 -12.60
CA TYR A 151 -23.65 -9.44 -13.79
C TYR A 151 -22.94 -8.59 -14.85
N LEU A 152 -22.41 -7.43 -14.47
CA LEU A 152 -21.69 -6.55 -15.39
C LEU A 152 -20.43 -7.22 -15.96
N LEU A 153 -19.63 -7.85 -15.12
CA LEU A 153 -18.42 -8.57 -15.55
C LEU A 153 -18.75 -9.71 -16.52
N THR A 154 -19.81 -10.46 -16.27
CA THR A 154 -20.27 -11.55 -17.14
C THR A 154 -20.80 -11.04 -18.48
N LYS A 155 -21.53 -9.92 -18.50
CA LYS A 155 -22.05 -9.31 -19.72
C LYS A 155 -20.98 -8.60 -20.57
N GLY A 156 -19.84 -8.29 -19.97
CA GLY A 156 -18.67 -7.75 -20.65
C GLY A 156 -18.68 -6.26 -20.90
N SER A 157 -17.63 -5.80 -21.56
CA SER A 157 -17.26 -4.39 -21.68
C SER A 157 -18.36 -3.49 -22.23
N ASN A 158 -19.15 -3.95 -23.22
CA ASN A 158 -20.21 -3.12 -23.81
C ASN A 158 -21.29 -2.74 -22.78
N THR A 159 -21.66 -3.68 -21.90
CA THR A 159 -22.64 -3.43 -20.84
C THR A 159 -22.07 -2.50 -19.78
N ILE A 160 -20.79 -2.68 -19.43
CA ILE A 160 -20.09 -1.80 -18.49
C ILE A 160 -20.02 -0.37 -19.04
N LEU A 161 -19.58 -0.20 -20.28
CA LEU A 161 -19.48 1.12 -20.93
C LEU A 161 -20.84 1.82 -21.05
N LYS A 162 -21.91 1.06 -21.37
CA LYS A 162 -23.26 1.61 -21.38
C LYS A 162 -23.64 2.14 -20.00
N LYS A 163 -23.38 1.37 -18.93
CA LYS A 163 -23.70 1.78 -17.56
C LYS A 163 -22.89 3.00 -17.11
N ILE A 164 -21.59 3.08 -17.46
CA ILE A 164 -20.78 4.27 -17.22
C ILE A 164 -21.39 5.50 -17.88
N GLY A 165 -21.87 5.37 -19.11
CA GLY A 165 -22.54 6.47 -19.82
C GLY A 165 -23.83 6.94 -19.13
N GLU A 166 -24.66 6.01 -18.65
CA GLU A 166 -25.87 6.31 -17.87
C GLU A 166 -25.53 7.06 -16.57
N GLU A 167 -24.64 6.52 -15.74
CA GLU A 167 -24.21 7.13 -14.46
C GLU A 167 -23.55 8.50 -14.67
N SER A 168 -22.76 8.64 -15.73
CA SER A 168 -22.14 9.93 -16.06
C SER A 168 -23.18 10.99 -16.45
N ALA A 169 -24.22 10.60 -17.18
CA ALA A 169 -25.32 11.51 -17.52
C ALA A 169 -26.10 11.93 -16.28
N GLU A 170 -26.41 11.00 -15.38
CA GLU A 170 -27.10 11.27 -14.12
C GLU A 170 -26.27 12.22 -13.23
N PHE A 171 -24.96 11.99 -13.13
CA PHE A 171 -24.04 12.87 -12.40
C PHE A 171 -24.03 14.30 -12.96
N ILE A 172 -23.95 14.44 -14.30
CA ILE A 172 -23.96 15.75 -14.96
C ILE A 172 -25.29 16.48 -14.68
N MET A 173 -26.41 15.75 -14.72
CA MET A 173 -27.72 16.33 -14.44
C MET A 173 -27.83 16.78 -12.97
N ALA A 174 -27.40 15.95 -12.03
CA ALA A 174 -27.38 16.30 -10.62
C ALA A 174 -26.54 17.56 -10.32
N CYS A 175 -25.40 17.73 -10.99
CA CYS A 175 -24.60 18.96 -10.85
C CYS A 175 -25.23 20.22 -11.44
N LYS A 176 -26.28 20.09 -12.27
CA LYS A 176 -26.98 21.23 -12.87
C LYS A 176 -28.15 21.73 -12.02
N ASP A 177 -28.65 20.91 -11.13
CA ASP A 177 -29.84 21.18 -10.33
C ASP A 177 -29.52 21.89 -9.01
N GLU A 178 -28.24 22.27 -8.78
CA GLU A 178 -27.79 23.18 -7.73
C GLU A 178 -27.64 24.63 -8.26
#